data_f0aab9b368f8b3e81691a860f494dce9
#
_entry.id   f0aab9b368f8b3e81691a860f494dce9
#
_cell.length_a   1.000
_cell.length_b   1.000
_cell.length_c   1.000
_cell.angle_alpha   90.00
_cell.angle_beta   90.00
_cell.angle_gamma   90.00
#
_symmetry.space_group_name_H-M   'P 1'
#
loop_
_entity.id
_entity.type
_entity.pdbx_description
1 polymer ?
#
loop_
_entity_poly.entity_id
_entity_poly.type
_entity_poly.pdbx_seq_one_letter_code
_entity_poly.pdbx_strand_id
1 'polypeptide(L)'
;SARDFLRQECPTTHVRAMEEDLTGYSPELWQKMTELGWAGLMFPEQYGGSGYTFVELCVLLEEYGRSLLPSPFHATVLTFGLPILFGGSAAQKAHYLPAIAEGKHLGTLALTEPSASFEPSGVHVRAVAHNGGFVIDGTKLFVTNAHTADTLLVAVRSSDAGGPADGISLLLVPGNAPGVAQ
;
A
#
# COMPACT_ATOMS: atom_id res chain seq x y z
N SER A 1 10.00 23.04 5.64
CA SER A 1 9.24 22.02 6.37
C SER A 1 8.24 21.32 5.44
N ALA A 2 7.70 20.16 5.84
CA ALA A 2 6.66 19.46 5.08
C ALA A 2 5.43 20.36 4.82
N ARG A 3 5.05 21.15 5.82
CA ARG A 3 3.95 22.13 5.71
C ARG A 3 4.17 23.17 4.61
N ASP A 4 5.35 23.75 4.52
CA ASP A 4 5.63 24.80 3.52
C ASP A 4 5.66 24.20 2.13
N PHE A 5 6.27 23.02 1.99
CA PHE A 5 6.27 22.27 0.73
C PHE A 5 4.84 21.98 0.25
N LEU A 6 3.99 21.41 1.12
CA LEU A 6 2.62 21.05 0.74
C LEU A 6 1.74 22.27 0.48
N ARG A 7 1.94 23.39 1.19
CA ARG A 7 1.25 24.65 0.86
C ARG A 7 1.56 25.16 -0.54
N GLN A 8 2.80 24.94 -1.00
CA GLN A 8 3.24 25.37 -2.30
C GLN A 8 2.83 24.38 -3.40
N GLU A 9 3.04 23.09 -3.20
CA GLU A 9 2.90 22.05 -4.23
C GLU A 9 1.50 21.44 -4.30
N CYS A 10 0.72 21.52 -3.21
CA CYS A 10 -0.62 20.94 -3.11
C CYS A 10 -1.68 21.98 -2.65
N PRO A 11 -1.88 23.08 -3.41
CA PRO A 11 -2.99 23.98 -3.13
C PRO A 11 -4.34 23.29 -3.38
N THR A 12 -5.43 23.84 -2.81
CA THR A 12 -6.77 23.26 -2.96
C THR A 12 -7.25 23.12 -4.40
N THR A 13 -6.73 23.96 -5.31
CA THR A 13 -6.97 23.84 -6.75
C THR A 13 -6.38 22.55 -7.33
N HIS A 14 -5.18 22.15 -6.85
CA HIS A 14 -4.58 20.88 -7.22
C HIS A 14 -5.40 19.69 -6.70
N VAL A 15 -5.85 19.74 -5.44
CA VAL A 15 -6.70 18.69 -4.84
C VAL A 15 -7.95 18.47 -5.70
N ARG A 16 -8.65 19.55 -6.07
CA ARG A 16 -9.85 19.47 -6.93
C ARG A 16 -9.57 18.94 -8.34
N ALA A 17 -8.42 19.27 -8.90
CA ALA A 17 -8.05 18.74 -10.22
C ALA A 17 -7.83 17.21 -10.17
N MET A 18 -7.32 16.69 -9.06
CA MET A 18 -7.10 15.24 -8.89
C MET A 18 -8.40 14.45 -8.65
N GLU A 19 -9.49 15.10 -8.24
CA GLU A 19 -10.81 14.44 -8.14
C GLU A 19 -11.35 14.01 -9.51
N GLU A 20 -10.97 14.72 -10.58
CA GLU A 20 -11.37 14.44 -11.95
C GLU A 20 -10.31 13.65 -12.75
N ASP A 21 -9.13 13.47 -12.17
CA ASP A 21 -8.03 12.75 -12.81
C ASP A 21 -8.19 11.23 -12.68
N LEU A 22 -7.91 10.49 -13.75
CA LEU A 22 -8.06 9.03 -13.77
C LEU A 22 -7.12 8.31 -12.81
N THR A 23 -5.95 8.88 -12.54
CA THR A 23 -5.00 8.32 -11.56
C THR A 23 -5.30 8.77 -10.14
N GLY A 24 -5.97 9.93 -9.98
CA GLY A 24 -6.33 10.50 -8.69
C GLY A 24 -5.17 11.10 -7.92
N TYR A 25 -3.97 11.22 -8.51
CA TYR A 25 -2.80 11.88 -7.92
C TYR A 25 -1.83 12.38 -9.01
N SER A 26 -0.93 13.32 -8.65
CA SER A 26 0.12 13.80 -9.55
C SER A 26 1.40 12.95 -9.42
N PRO A 27 1.85 12.28 -10.50
CA PRO A 27 3.12 11.56 -10.51
C PRO A 27 4.32 12.49 -10.21
N GLU A 28 4.28 13.75 -10.66
CA GLU A 28 5.34 14.72 -10.40
C GLU A 28 5.42 15.08 -8.91
N LEU A 29 4.27 15.28 -8.25
CA LEU A 29 4.24 15.56 -6.82
C LEU A 29 4.69 14.33 -6.03
N TRP A 30 4.26 13.14 -6.43
CA TRP A 30 4.72 11.88 -5.85
C TRP A 30 6.25 11.74 -5.93
N GLN A 31 6.82 12.01 -7.10
CA GLN A 31 8.27 11.96 -7.29
C GLN A 31 9.01 12.96 -6.38
N LYS A 32 8.55 14.22 -6.30
CA LYS A 32 9.12 15.21 -5.37
C LYS A 32 9.08 14.75 -3.91
N MET A 33 7.99 14.11 -3.49
CA MET A 33 7.85 13.58 -2.13
C MET A 33 8.84 12.43 -1.86
N THR A 34 9.07 11.57 -2.83
CA THR A 34 10.05 10.47 -2.70
C THR A 34 11.48 10.97 -2.70
N GLU A 35 11.81 12.00 -3.49
CA GLU A 35 13.11 12.68 -3.47
C GLU A 35 13.41 13.35 -2.12
N LEU A 36 12.37 13.76 -1.37
CA LEU A 36 12.50 14.23 0.01
C LEU A 36 12.63 13.09 1.03
N GLY A 37 12.64 11.83 0.59
CA GLY A 37 12.77 10.64 1.42
C GLY A 37 11.50 10.25 2.18
N TRP A 38 10.35 10.85 1.85
CA TRP A 38 9.13 10.63 2.64
C TRP A 38 8.58 9.21 2.49
N ALA A 39 8.65 8.61 1.29
CA ALA A 39 8.18 7.25 1.08
C ALA A 39 9.00 6.19 1.81
N GLY A 40 10.29 6.47 2.03
CA GLY A 40 11.21 5.60 2.78
C GLY A 40 11.42 6.01 4.25
N LEU A 41 10.62 6.93 4.79
CA LEU A 41 10.87 7.55 6.10
C LEU A 41 11.15 6.53 7.21
N MET A 42 10.33 5.48 7.30
CA MET A 42 10.45 4.42 8.31
C MET A 42 11.31 3.23 7.88
N PHE A 43 11.67 3.14 6.60
CA PHE A 43 12.44 1.99 6.15
C PHE A 43 13.89 2.10 6.63
N PRO A 44 14.53 0.98 7.03
CA PRO A 44 15.96 0.96 7.35
C PRO A 44 16.82 1.50 6.20
N GLU A 45 17.96 2.11 6.54
CA GLU A 45 18.92 2.67 5.56
C GLU A 45 19.37 1.64 4.51
N GLN A 46 19.52 0.38 4.89
CA GLN A 46 19.87 -0.72 3.97
C GLN A 46 18.83 -0.93 2.85
N TYR A 47 17.62 -0.39 3.00
CA TYR A 47 16.55 -0.43 1.99
C TYR A 47 16.26 0.97 1.41
N GLY A 48 17.20 1.89 1.53
CA GLY A 48 17.05 3.26 0.99
C GLY A 48 16.15 4.18 1.83
N GLY A 49 15.83 3.79 3.05
CA GLY A 49 15.03 4.61 3.96
C GLY A 49 15.87 5.46 4.91
N SER A 50 15.19 6.17 5.80
CA SER A 50 15.81 7.07 6.78
C SER A 50 15.84 6.50 8.21
N GLY A 51 15.24 5.35 8.45
CA GLY A 51 15.24 4.67 9.74
C GLY A 51 14.48 5.42 10.86
N TYR A 52 13.60 6.36 10.50
CA TYR A 52 12.77 7.07 11.46
C TYR A 52 11.71 6.15 12.09
N THR A 53 11.04 6.65 13.11
CA THR A 53 10.02 5.92 13.85
C THR A 53 8.62 6.23 13.34
N PHE A 54 7.62 5.55 13.89
CA PHE A 54 6.23 5.82 13.58
C PHE A 54 5.78 7.22 14.04
N VAL A 55 6.47 7.83 15.00
CA VAL A 55 6.15 9.19 15.50
C VAL A 55 6.40 10.23 14.41
N GLU A 56 7.55 10.17 13.75
CA GLU A 56 7.88 11.11 12.65
C GLU A 56 6.94 10.90 11.47
N LEU A 57 6.57 9.65 11.19
CA LEU A 57 5.57 9.35 10.17
C LEU A 57 4.20 9.96 10.52
N CYS A 58 3.75 9.87 11.78
CA CYS A 58 2.50 10.51 12.22
C CYS A 58 2.52 12.03 12.02
N VAL A 59 3.65 12.69 12.34
CA VAL A 59 3.82 14.14 12.11
C VAL A 59 3.69 14.48 10.62
N LEU A 60 4.27 13.66 9.74
CA LEU A 60 4.14 13.84 8.29
C LEU A 60 2.70 13.64 7.82
N LEU A 61 2.03 12.60 8.31
CA LEU A 61 0.63 12.30 7.97
C LEU A 61 -0.34 13.39 8.44
N GLU A 62 -0.05 14.07 9.56
CA GLU A 62 -0.84 15.24 9.98
C GLU A 62 -0.79 16.36 8.95
N GLU A 63 0.37 16.63 8.37
CA GLU A 63 0.50 17.64 7.31
C GLU A 63 -0.15 17.18 5.99
N TYR A 64 -0.14 15.88 5.68
CA TYR A 64 -0.87 15.31 4.54
C TYR A 64 -2.39 15.51 4.70
N GLY A 65 -2.92 15.18 5.87
CA GLY A 65 -4.33 15.40 6.18
C GLY A 65 -4.72 16.88 6.13
N ARG A 66 -3.88 17.77 6.64
CA ARG A 66 -4.08 19.21 6.60
C ARG A 66 -4.16 19.77 5.17
N SER A 67 -3.40 19.18 4.25
CA SER A 67 -3.35 19.58 2.85
C SER A 67 -4.33 18.82 1.97
N LEU A 68 -5.08 17.85 2.52
CA LEU A 68 -5.94 16.91 1.77
C LEU A 68 -5.19 16.26 0.60
N LEU A 69 -3.93 15.89 0.83
CA LEU A 69 -3.00 15.44 -0.21
C LEU A 69 -3.52 14.21 -0.98
N PRO A 70 -3.86 14.33 -2.27
CA PRO A 70 -4.19 13.19 -3.12
C PRO A 70 -2.89 12.48 -3.52
N SER A 71 -2.66 11.29 -2.97
CA SER A 71 -1.39 10.59 -3.11
C SER A 71 -1.53 9.09 -2.85
N PRO A 72 -0.76 8.23 -3.53
CA PRO A 72 -0.71 6.81 -3.25
C PRO A 72 0.04 6.47 -1.95
N PHE A 73 0.51 7.47 -1.18
CA PHE A 73 1.33 7.29 0.00
C PHE A 73 0.70 6.34 1.03
N HIS A 74 -0.57 6.56 1.38
CA HIS A 74 -1.26 5.73 2.37
C HIS A 74 -1.31 4.27 1.92
N ALA A 75 -1.72 4.02 0.69
CA ALA A 75 -1.80 2.68 0.12
C ALA A 75 -0.41 2.03 0.06
N THR A 76 0.56 2.74 -0.52
CA THR A 76 1.88 2.19 -0.83
C THR A 76 2.78 2.07 0.39
N VAL A 77 2.84 3.10 1.23
CA VAL A 77 3.76 3.08 2.38
C VAL A 77 3.13 2.38 3.58
N LEU A 78 1.91 2.79 3.98
CA LEU A 78 1.31 2.29 5.22
C LEU A 78 0.72 0.89 5.06
N THR A 79 -0.09 0.67 4.01
CA THR A 79 -0.85 -0.58 3.92
C THR A 79 -0.15 -1.68 3.10
N PHE A 80 0.88 -1.34 2.34
CA PHE A 80 1.70 -2.30 1.60
C PHE A 80 3.13 -2.38 2.13
N GLY A 81 3.86 -1.27 2.22
CA GLY A 81 5.27 -1.23 2.61
C GLY A 81 5.53 -1.65 4.06
N LEU A 82 4.75 -1.14 5.03
CA LEU A 82 4.94 -1.52 6.43
C LEU A 82 4.63 -3.00 6.70
N PRO A 83 3.57 -3.62 6.17
CA PRO A 83 3.39 -5.07 6.26
C PRO A 83 4.59 -5.87 5.72
N ILE A 84 5.19 -5.44 4.60
CA ILE A 84 6.41 -6.08 4.07
C ILE A 84 7.59 -5.86 5.01
N LEU A 85 7.75 -4.66 5.55
CA LEU A 85 8.83 -4.35 6.49
C LEU A 85 8.76 -5.24 7.74
N PHE A 86 7.57 -5.45 8.29
CA PHE A 86 7.41 -6.21 9.54
C PHE A 86 7.26 -7.71 9.33
N GLY A 87 6.59 -8.15 8.27
CA GLY A 87 6.22 -9.55 8.04
C GLY A 87 6.86 -10.22 6.82
N GLY A 88 7.46 -9.44 5.91
CA GLY A 88 8.05 -9.98 4.70
C GLY A 88 9.36 -10.75 4.94
N SER A 89 9.66 -11.69 4.04
CA SER A 89 10.97 -12.35 3.98
C SER A 89 12.08 -11.36 3.61
N ALA A 90 13.34 -11.73 3.87
CA ALA A 90 14.49 -10.90 3.48
C ALA A 90 14.49 -10.57 1.97
N ALA A 91 14.13 -11.53 1.12
CA ALA A 91 14.02 -11.33 -0.33
C ALA A 91 12.91 -10.34 -0.70
N GLN A 92 11.74 -10.44 -0.07
CA GLN A 92 10.63 -9.51 -0.29
C GLN A 92 11.00 -8.08 0.15
N LYS A 93 11.61 -7.92 1.33
CA LYS A 93 12.10 -6.62 1.82
C LYS A 93 13.11 -6.00 0.86
N ALA A 94 14.10 -6.77 0.42
CA ALA A 94 15.12 -6.30 -0.50
C ALA A 94 14.57 -5.93 -1.89
N HIS A 95 13.47 -6.56 -2.31
CA HIS A 95 12.84 -6.29 -3.60
C HIS A 95 11.92 -5.05 -3.54
N TYR A 96 11.03 -4.98 -2.55
CA TYR A 96 9.96 -3.97 -2.54
C TYR A 96 10.37 -2.67 -1.85
N LEU A 97 11.05 -2.72 -0.69
CA LEU A 97 11.25 -1.53 0.11
C LEU A 97 12.10 -0.45 -0.59
N PRO A 98 13.22 -0.79 -1.28
CA PRO A 98 13.96 0.22 -2.04
C PRO A 98 13.12 0.83 -3.17
N ALA A 99 12.37 0.01 -3.91
CA ALA A 99 11.55 0.48 -5.01
C ALA A 99 10.42 1.41 -4.53
N ILE A 100 9.84 1.15 -3.36
CA ILE A 100 8.85 2.05 -2.72
C ILE A 100 9.53 3.35 -2.29
N ALA A 101 10.69 3.28 -1.62
CA ALA A 101 11.42 4.47 -1.16
C ALA A 101 11.78 5.41 -2.30
N GLU A 102 12.10 4.85 -3.47
CA GLU A 102 12.38 5.58 -4.71
C GLU A 102 11.12 6.01 -5.49
N GLY A 103 9.93 5.65 -5.02
CA GLY A 103 8.67 5.95 -5.70
C GLY A 103 8.40 5.17 -6.99
N LYS A 104 9.19 4.14 -7.26
CA LYS A 104 9.15 3.32 -8.49
C LYS A 104 8.19 2.13 -8.41
N HIS A 105 7.62 1.87 -7.24
CA HIS A 105 6.69 0.78 -7.04
C HIS A 105 5.53 1.23 -6.18
N LEU A 106 4.33 1.03 -6.67
CA LEU A 106 3.09 1.30 -5.96
C LEU A 106 2.44 -0.01 -5.52
N GLY A 107 2.01 -0.06 -4.28
CA GLY A 107 1.32 -1.22 -3.76
C GLY A 107 0.11 -0.84 -2.91
N THR A 108 -0.77 -1.78 -2.69
CA THR A 108 -1.93 -1.58 -1.82
C THR A 108 -2.36 -2.87 -1.14
N LEU A 109 -3.11 -2.75 -0.05
CA LEU A 109 -3.69 -3.87 0.69
C LEU A 109 -5.13 -4.11 0.27
N ALA A 110 -5.43 -5.31 -0.17
CA ALA A 110 -6.77 -5.81 -0.46
C ALA A 110 -7.24 -6.70 0.71
N LEU A 111 -7.90 -6.10 1.70
CA LEU A 111 -8.34 -6.76 2.94
C LEU A 111 -9.85 -6.97 2.97
N THR A 112 -10.62 -5.89 2.81
CA THR A 112 -12.07 -5.87 3.06
C THR A 112 -12.83 -6.73 2.06
N GLU A 113 -13.79 -7.50 2.54
CA GLU A 113 -14.69 -8.34 1.75
C GLU A 113 -16.15 -7.84 1.88
N PRO A 114 -17.12 -8.40 1.11
CA PRO A 114 -18.52 -7.99 1.19
C PRO A 114 -19.15 -8.06 2.59
N SER A 115 -18.59 -8.86 3.51
CA SER A 115 -18.98 -8.87 4.92
C SER A 115 -18.70 -7.56 5.64
N ALA A 116 -17.85 -6.69 5.09
CA ALA A 116 -17.38 -5.45 5.69
C ALA A 116 -16.73 -5.60 7.08
N SER A 117 -16.23 -6.81 7.40
CA SER A 117 -15.55 -7.09 8.65
C SER A 117 -14.05 -6.84 8.50
N PHE A 118 -13.44 -6.19 9.51
CA PHE A 118 -11.98 -6.05 9.64
C PHE A 118 -11.38 -7.13 10.56
N GLU A 119 -12.21 -7.98 11.13
CA GLU A 119 -11.74 -9.10 11.94
C GLU A 119 -11.11 -10.19 11.04
N PRO A 120 -10.11 -10.91 11.54
CA PRO A 120 -9.52 -12.04 10.79
C PRO A 120 -10.56 -13.08 10.35
N SER A 121 -11.60 -13.28 11.15
CA SER A 121 -12.72 -14.18 10.83
C SER A 121 -13.53 -13.72 9.60
N GLY A 122 -13.43 -12.45 9.22
CA GLY A 122 -14.09 -11.88 8.04
C GLY A 122 -13.36 -12.15 6.72
N VAL A 123 -12.17 -12.76 6.75
CA VAL A 123 -11.42 -13.14 5.55
C VAL A 123 -11.90 -14.52 5.08
N HIS A 124 -12.68 -14.55 4.00
CA HIS A 124 -13.26 -15.74 3.39
C HIS A 124 -12.68 -16.09 2.02
N VAL A 125 -12.14 -15.11 1.30
CA VAL A 125 -11.47 -15.33 0.00
C VAL A 125 -10.36 -16.35 0.17
N ARG A 126 -10.46 -17.46 -0.59
CA ARG A 126 -9.54 -18.59 -0.47
C ARG A 126 -8.38 -18.48 -1.46
N ALA A 127 -7.23 -18.98 -1.02
CA ALA A 127 -6.09 -19.27 -1.89
C ALA A 127 -5.87 -20.79 -1.92
N VAL A 128 -5.98 -21.37 -3.10
CA VAL A 128 -5.78 -22.81 -3.32
C VAL A 128 -4.43 -23.00 -3.99
N ALA A 129 -3.58 -23.85 -3.40
CA ALA A 129 -2.28 -24.16 -3.97
C ALA A 129 -2.41 -24.82 -5.36
N HIS A 130 -1.71 -24.32 -6.35
CA HIS A 130 -1.74 -24.81 -7.72
C HIS A 130 -0.40 -24.56 -8.42
N ASN A 131 0.23 -25.60 -8.96
CA ASN A 131 1.46 -25.51 -9.76
C ASN A 131 2.59 -24.65 -9.15
N GLY A 132 2.83 -24.78 -7.85
CA GLY A 132 3.87 -24.02 -7.14
C GLY A 132 3.50 -22.57 -6.80
N GLY A 133 2.27 -22.16 -7.09
CA GLY A 133 1.67 -20.88 -6.72
C GLY A 133 0.32 -21.07 -6.06
N PHE A 134 -0.55 -20.05 -6.19
CA PHE A 134 -1.91 -20.06 -5.67
C PHE A 134 -2.91 -19.56 -6.71
N VAL A 135 -4.08 -20.15 -6.72
CA VAL A 135 -5.27 -19.59 -7.38
C VAL A 135 -6.12 -18.92 -6.31
N ILE A 136 -6.48 -17.67 -6.56
CA ILE A 136 -7.35 -16.86 -5.69
C ILE A 136 -8.63 -16.59 -6.46
N ASP A 137 -9.78 -16.83 -5.85
CA ASP A 137 -11.09 -16.49 -6.41
C ASP A 137 -11.93 -15.80 -5.34
N GLY A 138 -12.39 -14.60 -5.63
CA GLY A 138 -13.20 -13.79 -4.74
C GLY A 138 -13.11 -12.30 -5.00
N THR A 139 -13.79 -11.53 -4.14
CA THR A 139 -13.90 -10.08 -4.27
C THR A 139 -13.38 -9.38 -3.04
N LYS A 140 -12.56 -8.36 -3.24
CA LYS A 140 -12.14 -7.40 -2.21
C LYS A 140 -12.76 -6.04 -2.50
N LEU A 141 -13.16 -5.33 -1.45
CA LEU A 141 -13.84 -4.03 -1.57
C LEU A 141 -12.99 -2.91 -0.97
N PHE A 142 -13.22 -1.69 -1.46
CA PHE A 142 -12.57 -0.47 -0.95
C PHE A 142 -11.04 -0.55 -0.95
N VAL A 143 -10.47 -1.16 -1.97
CA VAL A 143 -9.02 -1.27 -2.12
C VAL A 143 -8.47 0.06 -2.63
N THR A 144 -7.89 0.83 -1.73
CA THR A 144 -7.39 2.18 -2.02
C THR A 144 -6.30 2.14 -3.09
N ASN A 145 -6.41 2.99 -4.11
CA ASN A 145 -5.45 3.07 -5.24
C ASN A 145 -5.22 1.73 -5.97
N ALA A 146 -6.19 0.82 -5.99
CA ALA A 146 -6.06 -0.46 -6.69
C ALA A 146 -5.68 -0.27 -8.16
N HIS A 147 -6.36 0.66 -8.84
CA HIS A 147 -6.20 0.96 -10.27
C HIS A 147 -4.80 1.48 -10.68
N THR A 148 -4.00 1.91 -9.71
CA THR A 148 -2.63 2.38 -9.96
C THR A 148 -1.56 1.49 -9.32
N ALA A 149 -1.97 0.44 -8.59
CA ALA A 149 -1.04 -0.41 -7.87
C ALA A 149 -0.35 -1.43 -8.79
N ASP A 150 0.97 -1.48 -8.73
CA ASP A 150 1.79 -2.53 -9.40
C ASP A 150 1.59 -3.89 -8.72
N THR A 151 1.40 -3.89 -7.40
CA THR A 151 1.19 -5.11 -6.61
C THR A 151 0.10 -4.93 -5.56
N LEU A 152 -0.79 -5.91 -5.48
CA LEU A 152 -1.79 -6.04 -4.45
C LEU A 152 -1.29 -7.00 -3.36
N LEU A 153 -1.35 -6.58 -2.09
CA LEU A 153 -1.16 -7.45 -0.94
C LEU A 153 -2.54 -7.97 -0.53
N VAL A 154 -2.86 -9.19 -0.93
CA VAL A 154 -4.21 -9.75 -0.80
C VAL A 154 -4.30 -10.62 0.45
N ALA A 155 -5.18 -10.28 1.38
CA ALA A 155 -5.50 -11.13 2.51
C ALA A 155 -6.38 -12.30 2.06
N VAL A 156 -5.96 -13.53 2.34
CA VAL A 156 -6.64 -14.75 1.90
C VAL A 156 -6.64 -15.80 3.00
N ARG A 157 -7.56 -16.73 2.92
CA ARG A 157 -7.56 -17.95 3.72
C ARG A 157 -6.83 -19.06 2.96
N SER A 158 -5.64 -19.40 3.43
CA SER A 158 -4.76 -20.41 2.82
C SER A 158 -4.87 -21.77 3.49
N SER A 159 -5.46 -21.86 4.69
CA SER A 159 -5.78 -23.13 5.36
C SER A 159 -7.02 -22.99 6.26
N ASP A 160 -7.63 -24.12 6.57
CA ASP A 160 -8.74 -24.23 7.53
C ASP A 160 -8.27 -24.75 8.91
N ALA A 161 -6.98 -24.87 9.13
CA ALA A 161 -6.42 -25.34 10.39
C ALA A 161 -6.51 -24.25 11.47
N GLY A 162 -7.01 -24.61 12.65
CA GLY A 162 -7.06 -23.72 13.81
C GLY A 162 -8.36 -22.94 13.96
N GLY A 163 -8.29 -21.81 14.65
CA GLY A 163 -9.42 -20.92 14.93
C GLY A 163 -9.74 -19.96 13.78
N PRO A 164 -10.76 -19.09 13.95
CA PRO A 164 -11.19 -18.14 12.92
C PRO A 164 -10.09 -17.14 12.48
N ALA A 165 -9.10 -16.88 13.34
CA ALA A 165 -7.97 -16.02 13.04
C ALA A 165 -6.78 -16.75 12.42
N ASP A 166 -6.79 -18.10 12.42
CA ASP A 166 -5.70 -18.91 11.87
C ASP A 166 -5.90 -19.14 10.36
N GLY A 167 -4.84 -19.58 9.70
CA GLY A 167 -4.88 -19.91 8.27
C GLY A 167 -5.00 -18.72 7.33
N ILE A 168 -4.78 -17.50 7.82
CA ILE A 168 -4.76 -16.27 7.00
C ILE A 168 -3.35 -15.99 6.53
N SER A 169 -3.22 -15.70 5.25
CA SER A 169 -1.96 -15.30 4.61
C SER A 169 -2.15 -14.01 3.84
N LEU A 170 -1.07 -13.27 3.68
CA LEU A 170 -0.99 -12.13 2.78
C LEU A 170 -0.22 -12.56 1.54
N LEU A 171 -0.86 -12.56 0.39
CA LEU A 171 -0.24 -12.92 -0.89
C LEU A 171 0.03 -11.70 -1.74
N LEU A 172 1.22 -11.66 -2.35
CA LEU A 172 1.62 -10.63 -3.29
C LEU A 172 1.12 -11.02 -4.68
N VAL A 173 0.22 -10.22 -5.23
CA VAL A 173 -0.41 -10.44 -6.53
C VAL A 173 -0.08 -9.27 -7.45
N PRO A 174 0.56 -9.50 -8.62
CA PRO A 174 0.75 -8.41 -9.58
C PRO A 174 -0.58 -7.76 -9.96
N GLY A 175 -0.63 -6.43 -10.02
CA GLY A 175 -1.86 -5.69 -10.32
C GLY A 175 -2.44 -5.99 -11.71
N ASN A 176 -1.57 -6.44 -12.63
CA ASN A 176 -1.92 -6.87 -13.99
C ASN A 176 -1.99 -8.39 -14.16
N ALA A 177 -2.06 -9.17 -13.08
CA ALA A 177 -2.15 -10.62 -13.17
C ALA A 177 -3.42 -11.05 -13.92
N PRO A 178 -3.37 -12.13 -14.74
CA PRO A 178 -4.54 -12.64 -15.42
C PRO A 178 -5.69 -12.94 -14.42
N GLY A 179 -6.87 -12.38 -14.69
CA GLY A 179 -8.06 -12.54 -13.83
C GLY A 179 -8.23 -11.44 -12.76
N VAL A 180 -7.26 -10.54 -12.58
CA VAL A 180 -7.47 -9.35 -11.76
C VAL A 180 -8.34 -8.37 -12.55
N ALA A 181 -9.48 -7.99 -11.98
CA ALA A 181 -10.36 -6.93 -12.47
C ALA A 181 -10.50 -5.86 -11.37
N GLN A 182 -10.46 -4.59 -11.77
CA GLN A 182 -10.50 -3.44 -10.88
C GLN A 182 -11.57 -2.45 -11.31
#